data_17893f095c3d37f1fc70381ad64b9bc3
#
_entry.id   17893f095c3d37f1fc70381ad64b9bc3
#
_cell.length_a   1.000
_cell.length_b   1.000
_cell.length_c   1.000
_cell.angle_alpha   90.00
_cell.angle_beta   90.00
_cell.angle_gamma   90.00
#
_symmetry.space_group_name_H-M   'P 1'
#
loop_
_entity.id
_entity.type
_entity.pdbx_description
1 polymer ?
#
loop_
_entity_poly.entity_id
_entity_poly.type
_entity_poly.pdbx_seq_one_letter_code
_entity_poly.pdbx_strand_id
1 'polypeptide(L)'
;FRRSLEQGGALERTALFLNLASDSSTQRLLTPRFALSAAEYLAFTCGKHVLVILTDMTNYCEALREVSSSKGEIPSRKGFPGYMYSDLATLFERAGCLRGAKGTLTQLSILTMPADDIGHPIPDLTGYITEGQIVLSRDLDRRGIYPPVNVLPSLSRLMKDGTGGKYTHPDHPALSSQLYAAYARAAQARVLASVVGVEG
;
A
#
# COMPACT_ATOMS: atom_id res chain seq x y z
N PHE A 1 16.87 -9.15 -4.81
CA PHE A 1 15.89 -9.41 -3.74
C PHE A 1 16.08 -10.79 -3.12
N ARG A 2 15.97 -11.92 -3.87
CA ARG A 2 16.17 -13.28 -3.33
C ARG A 2 17.51 -13.44 -2.57
N ARG A 3 18.62 -13.00 -3.18
CA ARG A 3 19.95 -13.03 -2.53
C ARG A 3 19.99 -12.24 -1.22
N SER A 4 19.29 -11.12 -1.15
CA SER A 4 19.21 -10.30 0.07
C SER A 4 18.46 -11.04 1.18
N LEU A 5 17.37 -11.76 0.85
CA LEU A 5 16.64 -12.60 1.81
C LEU A 5 17.47 -13.81 2.26
N GLU A 6 18.23 -14.42 1.36
CA GLU A 6 19.16 -15.52 1.69
C GLU A 6 20.25 -15.05 2.66
N GLN A 7 20.90 -13.93 2.35
CA GLN A 7 21.94 -13.34 3.20
C GLN A 7 21.43 -12.88 4.57
N GLY A 8 20.19 -12.39 4.62
CA GLY A 8 19.56 -11.97 5.86
C GLY A 8 18.91 -13.12 6.66
N GLY A 9 19.00 -14.37 6.20
CA GLY A 9 18.39 -15.54 6.87
C GLY A 9 16.85 -15.52 6.86
N ALA A 10 16.23 -14.65 6.07
CA ALA A 10 14.78 -14.50 6.03
C ALA A 10 14.10 -15.49 5.05
N LEU A 11 14.86 -16.07 4.13
CA LEU A 11 14.30 -16.94 3.08
C LEU A 11 13.61 -18.20 3.63
N GLU A 12 14.13 -18.76 4.72
CA GLU A 12 13.53 -19.95 5.36
C GLU A 12 12.11 -19.72 5.89
N ARG A 13 11.75 -18.45 6.12
CA ARG A 13 10.42 -18.02 6.59
C ARG A 13 9.60 -17.31 5.51
N THR A 14 10.05 -17.41 4.26
CA THR A 14 9.43 -16.68 3.15
C THR A 14 9.00 -17.65 2.07
N ALA A 15 7.72 -17.59 1.68
CA ALA A 15 7.21 -18.20 0.46
C ALA A 15 7.21 -17.15 -0.65
N LEU A 16 7.91 -17.43 -1.76
CA LEU A 16 8.02 -16.54 -2.89
C LEU A 16 7.13 -16.99 -4.04
N PHE A 17 6.22 -16.12 -4.46
CA PHE A 17 5.41 -16.26 -5.66
C PHE A 17 5.91 -15.23 -6.67
N LEU A 18 6.49 -15.66 -7.75
CA LEU A 18 7.14 -14.79 -8.72
C LEU A 18 6.35 -14.76 -10.03
N ASN A 19 6.17 -13.55 -10.54
CA ASN A 19 5.76 -13.28 -11.90
C ASN A 19 6.79 -12.33 -12.52
N LEU A 20 7.46 -12.78 -13.56
CA LEU A 20 8.53 -12.05 -14.23
C LEU A 20 7.97 -11.17 -15.35
N ALA A 21 8.79 -10.23 -15.84
CA ALA A 21 8.39 -9.36 -16.94
C ALA A 21 8.07 -10.13 -18.24
N SER A 22 8.70 -11.32 -18.42
CA SER A 22 8.47 -12.23 -19.56
C SER A 22 7.19 -13.06 -19.45
N ASP A 23 6.55 -13.09 -18.28
CA ASP A 23 5.35 -13.89 -18.06
C ASP A 23 4.11 -13.17 -18.62
N SER A 24 3.08 -13.95 -18.96
CA SER A 24 1.85 -13.42 -19.53
C SER A 24 1.05 -12.58 -18.52
N SER A 25 0.23 -11.64 -19.04
CA SER A 25 -0.68 -10.84 -18.22
C SER A 25 -1.67 -11.70 -17.42
N THR A 26 -2.11 -12.84 -17.97
CA THR A 26 -2.96 -13.80 -17.25
C THR A 26 -2.24 -14.39 -16.03
N GLN A 27 -0.99 -14.81 -16.18
CA GLN A 27 -0.19 -15.30 -15.05
C GLN A 27 -0.01 -14.21 -13.98
N ARG A 28 0.19 -12.95 -14.41
CA ARG A 28 0.31 -11.80 -13.51
C ARG A 28 -0.95 -11.58 -12.68
N LEU A 29 -2.13 -11.79 -13.25
CA LEU A 29 -3.40 -11.71 -12.52
C LEU A 29 -3.63 -12.87 -11.57
N LEU A 30 -3.09 -14.06 -11.85
CA LEU A 30 -3.28 -15.25 -11.03
C LEU A 30 -2.30 -15.33 -9.86
N THR A 31 -1.07 -14.86 -10.03
CA THR A 31 0.01 -14.98 -9.03
C THR A 31 -0.40 -14.45 -7.65
N PRO A 32 -0.93 -13.23 -7.47
CA PRO A 32 -1.34 -12.75 -6.16
C PRO A 32 -2.52 -13.53 -5.57
N ARG A 33 -3.39 -14.08 -6.40
CA ARG A 33 -4.52 -14.90 -5.95
C ARG A 33 -4.04 -16.22 -5.34
N PHE A 34 -3.08 -16.88 -5.97
CA PHE A 34 -2.45 -18.09 -5.42
C PHE A 34 -1.67 -17.79 -4.14
N ALA A 35 -0.90 -16.70 -4.13
CA ALA A 35 -0.14 -16.27 -2.95
C ALA A 35 -1.05 -16.00 -1.75
N LEU A 36 -2.15 -15.30 -1.97
CA LEU A 36 -3.13 -15.01 -0.92
C LEU A 36 -3.87 -16.26 -0.44
N SER A 37 -4.19 -17.22 -1.32
CA SER A 37 -4.80 -18.48 -0.90
C SER A 37 -3.86 -19.30 -0.02
N ALA A 38 -2.57 -19.35 -0.34
CA ALA A 38 -1.58 -19.99 0.51
C ALA A 38 -1.42 -19.25 1.86
N ALA A 39 -1.44 -17.92 1.83
CA ALA A 39 -1.35 -17.09 3.03
C ALA A 39 -2.56 -17.28 3.96
N GLU A 40 -3.77 -17.34 3.43
CA GLU A 40 -4.99 -17.64 4.20
C GLU A 40 -4.93 -19.02 4.86
N TYR A 41 -4.47 -20.03 4.14
CA TYR A 41 -4.29 -21.35 4.71
C TYR A 41 -3.32 -21.33 5.89
N LEU A 42 -2.16 -20.68 5.73
CA LEU A 42 -1.18 -20.56 6.80
C LEU A 42 -1.71 -19.76 7.99
N ALA A 43 -2.44 -18.68 7.74
CA ALA A 43 -2.98 -17.84 8.79
C ALA A 43 -4.14 -18.51 9.52
N PHE A 44 -5.16 -18.93 8.81
CA PHE A 44 -6.43 -19.28 9.42
C PHE A 44 -6.55 -20.78 9.73
N THR A 45 -5.88 -21.64 8.97
CA THR A 45 -5.85 -23.08 9.22
C THR A 45 -4.66 -23.48 10.10
N CYS A 46 -3.46 -22.98 9.78
CA CYS A 46 -2.25 -23.32 10.54
C CYS A 46 -2.00 -22.38 11.74
N GLY A 47 -2.82 -21.35 11.94
CA GLY A 47 -2.75 -20.44 13.08
C GLY A 47 -1.51 -19.54 13.10
N LYS A 48 -0.92 -19.23 11.96
CA LYS A 48 0.28 -18.40 11.84
C LYS A 48 -0.07 -16.92 11.63
N HIS A 49 0.81 -16.03 12.09
CA HIS A 49 0.76 -14.61 11.71
C HIS A 49 1.51 -14.44 10.40
N VAL A 50 0.80 -14.09 9.33
CA VAL A 50 1.34 -14.01 7.96
C VAL A 50 1.34 -12.57 7.50
N LEU A 51 2.50 -12.10 6.99
CA LEU A 51 2.63 -10.85 6.28
C LEU A 51 2.74 -11.14 4.78
N VAL A 52 1.81 -10.64 4.01
CA VAL A 52 1.84 -10.70 2.54
C VAL A 52 2.32 -9.36 1.99
N ILE A 53 3.38 -9.39 1.19
CA ILE A 53 3.91 -8.21 0.50
C ILE A 53 3.59 -8.39 -0.99
N LEU A 54 2.68 -7.57 -1.51
CA LEU A 54 2.26 -7.58 -2.91
C LEU A 54 3.03 -6.51 -3.68
N THR A 55 3.93 -6.92 -4.55
CA THR A 55 4.70 -6.03 -5.41
C THR A 55 4.63 -6.49 -6.87
N ASP A 56 4.42 -5.68 -7.89
CA ASP A 56 3.94 -4.31 -7.85
C ASP A 56 2.47 -4.29 -8.29
N MET A 57 1.59 -3.72 -7.49
CA MET A 57 0.14 -3.72 -7.80
C MET A 57 -0.19 -2.82 -8.99
N THR A 58 0.68 -1.90 -9.36
CA THR A 58 0.56 -1.16 -10.63
C THR A 58 0.65 -2.11 -11.83
N ASN A 59 1.62 -3.03 -11.83
CA ASN A 59 1.76 -4.03 -12.88
C ASN A 59 0.56 -4.99 -12.93
N TYR A 60 -0.03 -5.31 -11.79
CA TYR A 60 -1.28 -6.07 -11.73
C TYR A 60 -2.43 -5.33 -12.41
N CYS A 61 -2.64 -4.07 -12.08
CA CYS A 61 -3.70 -3.25 -12.68
C CYS A 61 -3.49 -3.03 -14.18
N GLU A 62 -2.24 -2.87 -14.64
CA GLU A 62 -1.93 -2.78 -16.07
C GLU A 62 -2.24 -4.10 -16.80
N ALA A 63 -1.94 -5.24 -16.20
CA ALA A 63 -2.34 -6.54 -16.75
C ALA A 63 -3.86 -6.68 -16.81
N LEU A 64 -4.59 -6.18 -15.81
CA LEU A 64 -6.05 -6.18 -15.82
C LEU A 64 -6.61 -5.33 -16.97
N ARG A 65 -6.02 -4.14 -17.20
CA ARG A 65 -6.37 -3.27 -18.33
C ARG A 65 -6.11 -3.95 -19.67
N GLU A 66 -4.97 -4.60 -19.84
CA GLU A 66 -4.60 -5.32 -21.06
C GLU A 66 -5.58 -6.45 -21.37
N VAL A 67 -5.89 -7.30 -20.38
CA VAL A 67 -6.83 -8.42 -20.53
C VAL A 67 -8.24 -7.91 -20.82
N SER A 68 -8.70 -6.88 -20.13
CA SER A 68 -10.01 -6.25 -20.37
C SER A 68 -10.11 -5.69 -21.80
N SER A 69 -9.07 -4.98 -22.24
CA SER A 69 -9.00 -4.43 -23.60
C SER A 69 -9.01 -5.54 -24.65
N SER A 70 -8.28 -6.64 -24.45
CA SER A 70 -8.24 -7.77 -25.37
C SER A 70 -9.59 -8.49 -25.50
N LYS A 71 -10.44 -8.41 -24.49
CA LYS A 71 -11.82 -8.92 -24.50
C LYS A 71 -12.82 -7.95 -25.13
N GLY A 72 -12.41 -6.74 -25.50
CA GLY A 72 -13.30 -5.71 -26.05
C GLY A 72 -14.26 -5.11 -25.01
N GLU A 73 -13.93 -5.18 -23.74
CA GLU A 73 -14.73 -4.57 -22.67
C GLU A 73 -14.69 -3.05 -22.77
N ILE A 74 -15.81 -2.39 -22.42
CA ILE A 74 -15.89 -0.92 -22.45
C ILE A 74 -14.96 -0.34 -21.36
N PRO A 75 -13.97 0.48 -21.73
CA PRO A 75 -13.05 1.04 -20.77
C PRO A 75 -13.71 2.14 -19.91
N SER A 76 -13.30 2.24 -18.67
CA SER A 76 -13.62 3.32 -17.75
C SER A 76 -12.45 4.32 -17.68
N ARG A 77 -12.28 4.98 -16.54
CA ARG A 77 -11.28 6.03 -16.31
C ARG A 77 -9.87 5.56 -16.68
N LYS A 78 -9.16 6.33 -17.50
CA LYS A 78 -7.80 6.05 -18.00
C LYS A 78 -7.64 4.67 -18.68
N GLY A 79 -8.70 4.10 -19.22
CA GLY A 79 -8.66 2.82 -19.95
C GLY A 79 -8.70 1.58 -19.04
N PHE A 80 -8.85 1.73 -17.75
CA PHE A 80 -9.02 0.60 -16.83
C PHE A 80 -10.45 0.06 -16.89
N PRO A 81 -10.67 -1.24 -16.59
CA PRO A 81 -12.02 -1.79 -16.56
C PRO A 81 -12.83 -1.20 -15.40
N GLY A 82 -14.14 -1.04 -15.62
CA GLY A 82 -15.03 -0.48 -14.60
C GLY A 82 -15.09 -1.28 -13.31
N TYR A 83 -14.77 -2.57 -13.35
CA TYR A 83 -14.74 -3.46 -12.22
C TYR A 83 -13.39 -3.51 -11.47
N MET A 84 -12.41 -2.66 -11.82
CA MET A 84 -11.08 -2.68 -11.17
C MET A 84 -11.18 -2.51 -9.65
N TYR A 85 -12.11 -1.68 -9.17
CA TYR A 85 -12.34 -1.53 -7.73
C TYR A 85 -12.71 -2.85 -7.05
N SER A 86 -13.73 -3.52 -7.56
CA SER A 86 -14.19 -4.80 -6.99
C SER A 86 -13.13 -5.90 -7.14
N ASP A 87 -12.38 -5.89 -8.22
CA ASP A 87 -11.28 -6.85 -8.42
C ASP A 87 -10.18 -6.65 -7.38
N LEU A 88 -9.71 -5.41 -7.16
CA LEU A 88 -8.75 -5.08 -6.11
C LEU A 88 -9.29 -5.40 -4.71
N ALA A 89 -10.57 -5.11 -4.45
CA ALA A 89 -11.21 -5.43 -3.17
C ALA A 89 -11.17 -6.94 -2.88
N THR A 90 -11.37 -7.79 -3.90
CA THR A 90 -11.26 -9.25 -3.71
C THR A 90 -9.86 -9.71 -3.26
N LEU A 91 -8.83 -8.92 -3.50
CA LEU A 91 -7.48 -9.18 -3.04
C LEU A 91 -7.23 -8.57 -1.66
N PHE A 92 -7.52 -7.30 -1.49
CA PHE A 92 -7.12 -6.55 -0.30
C PHE A 92 -7.98 -6.85 0.92
N GLU A 93 -9.26 -7.13 0.74
CA GLU A 93 -10.18 -7.48 1.84
C GLU A 93 -9.94 -8.89 2.42
N ARG A 94 -9.00 -9.64 1.86
CA ARG A 94 -8.56 -10.93 2.44
C ARG A 94 -7.66 -10.77 3.67
N ALA A 95 -7.14 -9.57 3.90
CA ALA A 95 -6.41 -9.24 5.12
C ALA A 95 -7.35 -9.19 6.33
N GLY A 96 -6.88 -9.70 7.45
CA GLY A 96 -7.68 -9.60 8.66
C GLY A 96 -7.32 -10.59 9.77
N CYS A 97 -8.15 -10.52 10.81
CA CYS A 97 -8.14 -11.44 11.95
C CYS A 97 -9.55 -11.99 12.09
N LEU A 98 -9.69 -13.29 11.95
CA LEU A 98 -10.99 -13.97 12.07
C LEU A 98 -11.27 -14.30 13.53
N ARG A 99 -12.53 -14.10 13.96
CA ARG A 99 -12.96 -14.50 15.31
C ARG A 99 -12.79 -16.00 15.49
N GLY A 100 -12.04 -16.41 16.50
CA GLY A 100 -11.74 -17.81 16.80
C GLY A 100 -10.51 -18.38 16.10
N ALA A 101 -9.95 -17.71 15.09
CA ALA A 101 -8.66 -18.08 14.52
C ALA A 101 -7.51 -17.57 15.40
N LYS A 102 -6.43 -18.36 15.49
CA LYS A 102 -5.22 -17.96 16.23
C LYS A 102 -4.29 -17.09 15.39
N GLY A 103 -4.33 -17.23 14.08
CA GLY A 103 -3.47 -16.52 13.16
C GLY A 103 -4.12 -15.26 12.58
N THR A 104 -3.30 -14.43 11.93
CA THR A 104 -3.71 -13.19 11.28
C THR A 104 -3.07 -13.08 9.91
N LEU A 105 -3.73 -12.39 9.00
CA LEU A 105 -3.20 -12.06 7.68
C LEU A 105 -3.10 -10.55 7.55
N THR A 106 -1.88 -10.06 7.42
CA THR A 106 -1.58 -8.65 7.17
C THR A 106 -1.10 -8.49 5.73
N GLN A 107 -1.58 -7.48 5.03
CA GLN A 107 -1.14 -7.18 3.67
C GLN A 107 -0.42 -5.83 3.61
N LEU A 108 0.68 -5.81 2.88
CA LEU A 108 1.38 -4.60 2.47
C LEU A 108 1.37 -4.55 0.94
N SER A 109 0.44 -3.79 0.39
CA SER A 109 0.30 -3.61 -1.05
C SER A 109 1.17 -2.46 -1.51
N ILE A 110 2.16 -2.76 -2.35
CA ILE A 110 3.12 -1.78 -2.88
C ILE A 110 2.72 -1.47 -4.32
N LEU A 111 2.66 -0.19 -4.64
CA LEU A 111 2.36 0.30 -5.98
C LEU A 111 3.19 1.54 -6.30
N THR A 112 3.31 1.83 -7.58
CA THR A 112 3.86 3.09 -8.07
C THR A 112 2.73 4.06 -8.42
N MET A 113 2.98 5.36 -8.23
CA MET A 113 2.05 6.41 -8.67
C MET A 113 2.52 6.93 -10.03
N PRO A 114 1.83 6.62 -11.14
CA PRO A 114 2.17 7.18 -12.44
C PRO A 114 2.15 8.71 -12.42
N ALA A 115 3.23 9.34 -12.89
CA ALA A 115 3.43 10.80 -12.84
C ALA A 115 3.35 11.42 -11.42
N ASP A 116 3.64 10.65 -10.38
CA ASP A 116 3.48 11.04 -8.97
C ASP A 116 2.05 11.53 -8.63
N ASP A 117 1.06 11.12 -9.41
CA ASP A 117 -0.35 11.51 -9.28
C ASP A 117 -1.09 10.55 -8.34
N ILE A 118 -1.33 10.98 -7.10
CA ILE A 118 -2.12 10.22 -6.11
C ILE A 118 -3.59 10.06 -6.53
N GLY A 119 -4.10 10.96 -7.40
CA GLY A 119 -5.45 10.87 -7.99
C GLY A 119 -5.55 9.91 -9.18
N HIS A 120 -4.45 9.25 -9.58
CA HIS A 120 -4.49 8.20 -10.58
C HIS A 120 -5.38 7.03 -10.10
N PRO A 121 -6.17 6.36 -10.97
CA PRO A 121 -7.10 5.30 -10.55
C PRO A 121 -6.50 4.23 -9.66
N ILE A 122 -5.25 3.84 -9.87
CA ILE A 122 -4.59 2.78 -9.10
C ILE A 122 -4.39 3.19 -7.63
N PRO A 123 -3.64 4.26 -7.30
CA PRO A 123 -3.49 4.68 -5.90
C PRO A 123 -4.81 5.16 -5.29
N ASP A 124 -5.67 5.83 -6.05
CA ASP A 124 -6.95 6.34 -5.59
C ASP A 124 -7.86 5.19 -5.10
N LEU A 125 -8.10 4.18 -5.93
CA LEU A 125 -8.94 3.04 -5.57
C LEU A 125 -8.30 2.18 -4.47
N THR A 126 -6.99 1.97 -4.52
CA THR A 126 -6.28 1.25 -3.46
C THR A 126 -6.42 1.95 -2.11
N GLY A 127 -6.30 3.28 -2.10
CA GLY A 127 -6.49 4.10 -0.91
C GLY A 127 -7.90 4.03 -0.33
N TYR A 128 -8.92 3.79 -1.15
CA TYR A 128 -10.30 3.58 -0.68
C TYR A 128 -10.51 2.22 -0.02
N ILE A 129 -9.86 1.17 -0.54
CA ILE A 129 -10.08 -0.19 -0.08
C ILE A 129 -9.25 -0.48 1.18
N THR A 130 -7.99 -0.03 1.21
CA THR A 130 -7.05 -0.31 2.30
C THR A 130 -7.29 0.58 3.53
N GLU A 131 -6.85 0.13 4.70
CA GLU A 131 -7.02 0.85 5.97
C GLU A 131 -6.12 2.07 6.14
N GLY A 132 -5.13 2.22 5.28
CA GLY A 132 -4.23 3.35 5.29
C GLY A 132 -3.25 3.33 4.14
N GLN A 133 -2.48 4.40 4.02
CA GLN A 133 -1.47 4.54 2.98
C GLN A 133 -0.23 5.25 3.51
N ILE A 134 0.92 4.82 3.05
CA ILE A 134 2.21 5.47 3.28
C ILE A 134 2.69 5.98 1.93
N VAL A 135 2.77 7.30 1.78
CA VAL A 135 3.15 7.96 0.54
C VAL A 135 4.62 8.37 0.62
N LEU A 136 5.42 7.94 -0.35
CA LEU A 136 6.82 8.34 -0.46
C LEU A 136 6.95 9.54 -1.41
N SER A 137 7.90 10.43 -1.11
CA SER A 137 8.14 11.64 -1.88
C SER A 137 9.55 11.65 -2.46
N ARG A 138 9.64 11.83 -3.79
CA ARG A 138 10.94 12.01 -4.49
C ARG A 138 11.69 13.26 -4.02
N ASP A 139 10.97 14.32 -3.65
CA ASP A 139 11.60 15.57 -3.19
C ASP A 139 12.26 15.40 -1.83
N LEU A 140 11.65 14.61 -0.93
CA LEU A 140 12.26 14.26 0.35
C LEU A 140 13.50 13.38 0.16
N ASP A 141 13.44 12.43 -0.76
CA ASP A 141 14.58 11.58 -1.11
C ASP A 141 15.74 12.39 -1.67
N ARG A 142 15.50 13.30 -2.63
CA ARG A 142 16.52 14.22 -3.18
C ARG A 142 17.17 15.12 -2.11
N ARG A 143 16.45 15.41 -1.04
CA ARG A 143 16.94 16.18 0.11
C ARG A 143 17.68 15.32 1.12
N GLY A 144 17.87 14.03 0.86
CA GLY A 144 18.56 13.08 1.74
C GLY A 144 17.76 12.69 2.98
N ILE A 145 16.43 12.90 2.99
CA ILE A 145 15.56 12.49 4.10
C ILE A 145 15.16 11.03 3.90
N TYR A 146 15.56 10.18 4.84
CA TYR A 146 15.25 8.76 4.80
C TYR A 146 14.63 8.28 6.14
N PRO A 147 13.52 7.51 6.08
CA PRO A 147 12.71 7.20 4.92
C PRO A 147 11.96 8.44 4.37
N PRO A 148 11.81 8.58 3.04
CA PRO A 148 11.24 9.78 2.43
C PRO A 148 9.70 9.82 2.49
N VAL A 149 9.15 9.63 3.68
CA VAL A 149 7.70 9.58 3.92
C VAL A 149 7.10 10.96 3.87
N ASN A 150 6.16 11.17 2.96
CA ASN A 150 5.33 12.37 2.94
C ASN A 150 4.18 12.21 3.94
N VAL A 151 4.28 12.90 5.08
CA VAL A 151 3.37 12.74 6.21
C VAL A 151 1.95 13.20 5.88
N LEU A 152 1.78 14.30 5.13
CA LEU A 152 0.46 14.90 4.91
C LEU A 152 -0.52 14.03 4.14
N PRO A 153 -0.15 13.39 3.00
CA PRO A 153 -1.02 12.46 2.30
C PRO A 153 -1.02 11.05 2.88
N SER A 154 -0.12 10.75 3.82
CA SER A 154 -0.10 9.46 4.52
C SER A 154 -1.13 9.46 5.64
N LEU A 155 -1.91 8.39 5.72
CA LEU A 155 -2.98 8.28 6.71
C LEU A 155 -3.20 6.83 7.14
N SER A 156 -3.81 6.67 8.32
CA SER A 156 -4.40 5.41 8.79
C SER A 156 -5.80 5.69 9.33
N ARG A 157 -6.81 4.96 8.83
CA ARG A 157 -8.19 5.09 9.30
C ARG A 157 -8.38 4.54 10.71
N LEU A 158 -7.57 3.53 11.08
CA LEU A 158 -7.64 2.85 12.37
C LEU A 158 -6.72 3.48 13.44
N MET A 159 -6.04 4.58 13.13
CA MET A 159 -5.11 5.23 14.07
C MET A 159 -5.76 5.56 15.41
N LYS A 160 -7.00 6.06 15.38
CA LYS A 160 -7.73 6.43 16.60
C LYS A 160 -8.03 5.24 17.50
N ASP A 161 -8.27 4.08 16.92
CA ASP A 161 -8.59 2.85 17.65
C ASP A 161 -7.33 2.15 18.16
N GLY A 162 -6.18 2.42 17.55
CA GLY A 162 -4.88 1.84 17.90
C GLY A 162 -4.01 2.70 18.81
N THR A 163 -4.46 3.90 19.20
CA THR A 163 -3.67 4.84 20.01
C THR A 163 -4.38 5.27 21.29
N GLY A 164 -3.58 5.56 22.34
CA GLY A 164 -4.09 5.97 23.66
C GLY A 164 -4.51 4.81 24.55
N GLY A 165 -4.85 5.11 25.77
CA GLY A 165 -5.47 4.25 26.78
C GLY A 165 -4.86 2.86 26.92
N LYS A 166 -5.38 1.91 26.17
CA LYS A 166 -5.03 0.48 26.28
C LYS A 166 -3.77 0.07 25.54
N TYR A 167 -3.39 0.81 24.48
CA TYR A 167 -2.33 0.41 23.55
C TYR A 167 -1.08 1.27 23.63
N THR A 168 -1.24 2.57 23.88
CA THR A 168 -0.14 3.54 23.93
C THR A 168 -0.36 4.54 25.07
N HIS A 169 0.62 5.43 25.30
CA HIS A 169 0.48 6.50 26.32
C HIS A 169 -0.82 7.31 26.08
N PRO A 170 -1.55 7.73 27.13
CA PRO A 170 -2.80 8.47 27.02
C PRO A 170 -2.71 9.75 26.17
N ASP A 171 -1.56 10.44 26.20
CA ASP A 171 -1.33 11.68 25.47
C ASP A 171 -1.02 11.46 23.98
N HIS A 172 -0.80 10.21 23.53
CA HIS A 172 -0.40 9.91 22.15
C HIS A 172 -1.35 10.50 21.10
N PRO A 173 -2.68 10.38 21.21
CA PRO A 173 -3.59 10.96 20.23
C PRO A 173 -3.50 12.48 20.14
N ALA A 174 -3.37 13.16 21.30
CA ALA A 174 -3.26 14.61 21.35
C ALA A 174 -1.92 15.10 20.75
N LEU A 175 -0.81 14.47 21.13
CA LEU A 175 0.52 14.80 20.62
C LEU A 175 0.62 14.54 19.12
N SER A 176 0.09 13.43 18.62
CA SER A 176 0.06 13.11 17.20
C SER A 176 -0.70 14.18 16.41
N SER A 177 -1.87 14.60 16.89
CA SER A 177 -2.68 15.65 16.23
C SER A 177 -1.96 17.01 16.23
N GLN A 178 -1.30 17.37 17.32
CA GLN A 178 -0.55 18.63 17.43
C GLN A 178 0.67 18.64 16.50
N LEU A 179 1.42 17.54 16.44
CA LEU A 179 2.57 17.39 15.54
C LEU A 179 2.14 17.46 14.08
N TYR A 180 1.06 16.77 13.71
CA TYR A 180 0.52 16.83 12.36
C TYR A 180 0.11 18.25 11.97
N ALA A 181 -0.60 18.95 12.84
CA ALA A 181 -1.02 20.34 12.60
C ALA A 181 0.19 21.30 12.52
N ALA A 182 1.21 21.12 13.36
CA ALA A 182 2.44 21.90 13.30
C ALA A 182 3.20 21.66 12.00
N TYR A 183 3.32 20.40 11.56
CA TYR A 183 3.95 20.04 10.30
C TYR A 183 3.21 20.63 9.10
N ALA A 184 1.88 20.58 9.09
CA ALA A 184 1.06 21.18 8.03
C ALA A 184 1.26 22.69 7.93
N ARG A 185 1.27 23.41 9.08
CA ARG A 185 1.56 24.85 9.12
C ARG A 185 2.96 25.17 8.61
N ALA A 186 3.97 24.40 9.01
CA ALA A 186 5.33 24.59 8.53
C ALA A 186 5.48 24.36 7.01
N ALA A 187 4.77 23.37 6.47
CA ALA A 187 4.73 23.10 5.03
C ALA A 187 4.08 24.28 4.26
N GLN A 188 2.96 24.80 4.76
CA GLN A 188 2.31 25.99 4.17
C GLN A 188 3.20 27.24 4.24
N ALA A 189 3.86 27.48 5.38
CA ALA A 189 4.77 28.60 5.52
C ALA A 189 5.93 28.55 4.51
N ARG A 190 6.48 27.37 4.24
CA ARG A 190 7.52 27.17 3.22
C ARG A 190 7.02 27.50 1.82
N VAL A 191 5.81 27.09 1.47
CA VAL A 191 5.21 27.41 0.17
C VAL A 191 5.00 28.93 0.04
N LEU A 192 4.48 29.57 1.07
CA LEU A 192 4.30 31.03 1.09
C LEU A 192 5.65 31.76 0.98
N ALA A 193 6.66 31.32 1.72
CA ALA A 193 8.00 31.91 1.66
C ALA A 193 8.64 31.80 0.26
N SER A 194 8.38 30.71 -0.46
CA SER A 194 8.86 30.53 -1.83
C SER A 194 8.19 31.45 -2.85
N VAL A 195 6.98 31.93 -2.56
CA VAL A 195 6.19 32.83 -3.45
C VAL A 195 6.45 34.31 -3.12
N VAL A 196 6.52 34.62 -1.83
CA VAL A 196 6.65 36.05 -1.38
C VAL A 196 8.09 36.49 -1.27
N GLY A 197 9.05 35.58 -1.25
CA GLY A 197 10.44 35.84 -0.91
C GLY A 197 10.62 35.99 0.61
N VAL A 198 11.61 35.31 1.17
CA VAL A 198 11.99 35.54 2.57
C VAL A 198 12.94 36.76 2.53
N GLU A 199 12.44 37.96 2.75
CA GLU A 199 13.29 39.01 3.31
C GLU A 199 13.55 38.58 4.77
N GLY A 200 14.85 38.40 5.05
CA GLY A 200 15.39 37.75 6.25
C GLY A 200 15.05 38.36 7.58
#